data_780a8464fa65b0a93729893b69a497e5
#
_entry.id   780a8464fa65b0a93729893b69a497e5
#
_cell.length_a   1.000
_cell.length_b   1.000
_cell.length_c   1.000
_cell.angle_alpha   90.00
_cell.angle_beta   90.00
_cell.angle_gamma   90.00
#
_symmetry.space_group_name_H-M   'P 1'
#
loop_
_entity.id
_entity.type
_entity.pdbx_description
1 polymer ?
#
loop_
_entity_poly.entity_id
_entity_poly.type
_entity_poly.pdbx_seq_one_letter_code
_entity_poly.pdbx_strand_id
1 'polypeptide(L)' 'MPKKALILTWESYQDHEVVYPFYRVQEEGFEVDIMANKLGRIFGILGTYNECTQSVFDLDDEKLFDKHMNDYDLLIIP' A
#
# COMPACT_ATOMS: atom_id res chain seq x y z
N MET A 1 -6.75 -11.17 16.21
CA MET A 1 -6.99 -10.31 15.04
C MET A 1 -5.69 -10.15 14.28
N PRO A 2 -5.68 -10.33 12.96
CA PRO A 2 -4.47 -10.10 12.21
C PRO A 2 -4.08 -8.62 12.26
N LYS A 3 -2.78 -8.38 12.23
CA LYS A 3 -2.28 -7.02 12.12
C LYS A 3 -2.42 -6.54 10.69
N LYS A 4 -2.56 -5.24 10.53
CA LYS A 4 -2.74 -4.62 9.21
C LYS A 4 -1.55 -3.77 8.85
N ALA A 5 -1.09 -3.89 7.61
CA ALA A 5 -0.03 -3.07 7.05
C ALA A 5 -0.52 -2.33 5.83
N LEU A 6 -0.01 -1.13 5.63
CA LEU A 6 -0.30 -0.33 4.45
C LEU A 6 1.00 0.00 3.74
N ILE A 7 1.05 -0.25 2.44
CA ILE A 7 2.13 0.21 1.57
C ILE A 7 1.61 1.41 0.80
N LEU A 8 2.21 2.56 1.04
CA LEU A 8 1.85 3.80 0.34
C LEU A 8 2.86 4.01 -0.79
N THR A 9 2.40 3.92 -2.02
CA THR A 9 3.25 4.00 -3.19
C THR A 9 2.58 4.79 -4.31
N TRP A 10 3.09 4.65 -5.52
CA TRP A 10 2.58 5.35 -6.69
C TRP A 10 2.82 4.49 -7.91
N GLU A 11 2.09 4.69 -9.00
CA GLU A 11 2.36 3.98 -10.24
C GLU A 11 3.78 4.28 -10.74
N SER A 12 4.41 3.32 -11.41
CA SER A 12 5.81 3.37 -11.84
C SER A 12 6.79 3.31 -10.66
N TYR A 13 6.41 2.54 -9.63
CA TYR A 13 7.25 2.34 -8.46
C TYR A 13 8.49 1.50 -8.79
N GLN A 14 9.48 1.55 -7.91
CA GLN A 14 10.62 0.62 -7.98
C GLN A 14 10.13 -0.76 -7.55
N ASP A 15 10.19 -1.73 -8.45
CA ASP A 15 9.54 -3.02 -8.27
C ASP A 15 9.87 -3.69 -6.93
N HIS A 16 11.15 -3.83 -6.61
CA HIS A 16 11.55 -4.53 -5.40
C HIS A 16 11.22 -3.76 -4.11
N GLU A 17 11.03 -2.45 -4.19
CA GLU A 17 10.67 -1.64 -3.02
C GLU A 17 9.22 -1.85 -2.59
N VAL A 18 8.38 -2.36 -3.47
CA VAL A 18 6.98 -2.66 -3.18
C VAL A 18 6.77 -4.18 -3.10
N VAL A 19 7.27 -4.92 -4.07
CA VAL A 19 7.00 -6.36 -4.17
C VAL A 19 7.63 -7.12 -3.00
N TYR A 20 8.87 -6.83 -2.65
CA TYR A 20 9.54 -7.51 -1.55
C TYR A 20 8.84 -7.25 -0.20
N PRO A 21 8.59 -5.98 0.20
CA PRO A 21 7.87 -5.73 1.44
C PRO A 21 6.46 -6.33 1.44
N PHE A 22 5.76 -6.31 0.30
CA PHE A 22 4.42 -6.85 0.19
C PHE A 22 4.39 -8.32 0.61
N TYR A 23 5.25 -9.15 0.02
CA TYR A 23 5.30 -10.56 0.34
C TYR A 23 5.89 -10.84 1.71
N ARG A 24 6.93 -10.10 2.10
CA ARG A 24 7.60 -10.29 3.38
C ARG A 24 6.68 -10.03 4.55
N VAL A 25 5.87 -8.97 4.46
CA VAL A 25 4.94 -8.62 5.52
C VAL A 25 3.79 -9.62 5.59
N GLN A 26 3.33 -10.12 4.45
CA GLN A 26 2.33 -11.19 4.44
C GLN A 26 2.85 -12.46 5.10
N GLU A 27 4.11 -12.82 4.89
CA GLU A 27 4.73 -13.97 5.55
C GLU A 27 4.74 -13.83 7.06
N GLU A 28 4.79 -12.61 7.58
CA GLU A 28 4.72 -12.34 9.01
C GLU A 28 3.29 -12.32 9.55
N GLY A 29 2.30 -12.61 8.71
CA GLY A 29 0.91 -12.71 9.15
C GLY A 29 0.09 -11.43 9.08
N PHE A 30 0.61 -10.39 8.43
CA PHE A 30 -0.14 -9.15 8.27
C PHE A 30 -1.12 -9.25 7.10
N GLU A 31 -2.24 -8.55 7.23
CA GLU A 31 -3.06 -8.20 6.08
C GLU A 31 -2.45 -6.95 5.47
N VAL A 32 -2.24 -6.94 4.15
CA VAL A 32 -1.54 -5.86 3.49
C VAL A 32 -2.44 -5.18 2.47
N ASP A 33 -2.59 -3.88 2.62
CA ASP A 33 -3.26 -3.04 1.64
C ASP A 33 -2.23 -2.16 0.93
N ILE A 34 -2.54 -1.81 -0.31
CA ILE A 34 -1.70 -0.92 -1.10
C ILE A 34 -2.52 0.31 -1.45
N MET A 35 -1.99 1.48 -1.14
CA MET A 35 -2.59 2.76 -1.50
C MET A 35 -1.68 3.47 -2.49
N ALA A 36 -2.25 3.97 -3.56
CA ALA A 36 -1.51 4.66 -4.61
C ALA A 36 -2.37 5.75 -5.25
N ASN A 37 -1.96 6.23 -6.41
CA ASN A 37 -2.66 7.30 -7.12
C ASN A 37 -3.89 6.84 -7.88
N LYS A 38 -4.15 5.54 -7.94
CA LYS A 38 -5.34 5.00 -8.59
C LYS A 38 -5.69 3.65 -8.00
N LEU A 39 -6.94 3.23 -8.20
CA LEU A 39 -7.40 1.88 -7.85
C LEU A 39 -7.03 0.90 -8.96
N GLY A 40 -7.00 -0.38 -8.59
CA GLY A 40 -6.75 -1.47 -9.52
C GLY A 40 -5.28 -1.77 -9.69
N ARG A 41 -4.93 -2.25 -10.86
CA ARG A 41 -3.57 -2.74 -11.12
C ARG A 41 -2.61 -1.58 -11.36
N ILE A 42 -1.54 -1.51 -10.56
CA ILE A 42 -0.45 -0.57 -10.74
C ILE A 42 0.82 -1.33 -11.11
N PHE A 43 1.66 -0.71 -11.91
CA PHE A 43 2.85 -1.36 -12.46
C PHE A 43 4.12 -0.68 -11.95
N GLY A 44 5.12 -1.51 -11.66
CA GLY A 44 6.48 -1.03 -11.44
C GLY A 44 7.19 -0.76 -12.77
N ILE A 45 8.32 -0.08 -12.71
CA ILE A 45 9.08 0.27 -13.92
C ILE A 45 9.64 -0.95 -14.65
N LEU A 46 9.83 -2.06 -13.96
CA LEU A 46 10.32 -3.30 -14.59
C LEU A 46 9.18 -4.25 -14.98
N GLY A 47 7.93 -3.82 -14.84
CA GLY A 47 6.78 -4.58 -15.32
C GLY A 47 6.06 -5.43 -14.29
N THR A 48 6.49 -5.49 -13.05
CA THR A 48 5.71 -6.16 -12.01
C THR A 48 4.44 -5.37 -11.72
N TYR A 49 3.43 -6.03 -11.14
CA TYR A 49 2.21 -5.32 -10.79
C TYR A 49 1.69 -5.79 -9.45
N ASN A 50 0.90 -4.91 -8.81
CA ASN A 50 0.13 -5.22 -7.62
C ASN A 50 -1.26 -4.61 -7.75
N GLU A 51 -2.23 -5.24 -7.07
CA GLU A 51 -3.58 -4.70 -7.00
C GLU A 51 -3.62 -3.62 -5.93
N CYS A 52 -3.89 -2.39 -6.36
CA CYS A 52 -4.06 -1.28 -5.44
C CYS A 52 -5.50 -1.24 -4.94
N THR A 53 -5.69 -1.39 -3.65
CA THR A 53 -7.02 -1.46 -3.04
C THR A 53 -7.56 -0.11 -2.61
N GLN A 54 -6.70 0.91 -2.57
CA GLN A 54 -7.08 2.23 -2.08
C GLN A 54 -6.39 3.31 -2.91
N SER A 55 -7.07 4.44 -3.07
CA SER A 55 -6.51 5.60 -3.75
C SER A 55 -6.35 6.75 -2.76
N VAL A 56 -5.21 7.45 -2.82
CA VAL A 56 -4.99 8.63 -1.98
C VAL A 56 -5.99 9.74 -2.27
N PHE A 57 -6.56 9.74 -3.47
CA PHE A 57 -7.53 10.77 -3.87
C PHE A 57 -8.89 10.57 -3.22
N ASP A 58 -9.15 9.40 -2.64
CA ASP A 58 -10.36 9.16 -1.86
C ASP A 58 -10.28 9.75 -0.45
N LEU A 59 -9.09 10.20 -0.04
CA LEU A 59 -8.81 10.75 1.27
C LEU A 59 -8.30 12.18 1.13
N ASP A 60 -9.15 13.03 0.57
CA ASP A 60 -8.81 14.43 0.31
C ASP A 60 -8.91 15.34 1.55
N ASP A 61 -9.42 14.81 2.65
CA ASP A 61 -9.50 15.50 3.93
C ASP A 61 -8.40 14.97 4.86
N GLU A 62 -7.61 15.88 5.42
CA GLU A 62 -6.51 15.54 6.31
C GLU A 62 -6.98 14.70 7.51
N LYS A 63 -8.14 15.01 8.05
CA LYS A 63 -8.71 14.26 9.19
C LYS A 63 -9.08 12.83 8.80
N LEU A 64 -9.64 12.65 7.61
CA LEU A 64 -9.96 11.32 7.10
C LEU A 64 -8.69 10.52 6.86
N PHE A 65 -7.66 11.16 6.33
CA PHE A 65 -6.37 10.52 6.09
C PHE A 65 -5.77 10.04 7.41
N ASP A 66 -5.69 10.90 8.41
CA ASP A 66 -5.14 10.55 9.71
C ASP A 66 -5.92 9.42 10.38
N LYS A 67 -7.25 9.48 10.32
CA LYS A 67 -8.09 8.43 10.87
C LYS A 67 -7.86 7.10 10.17
N HIS A 68 -7.74 7.13 8.85
CA HIS A 68 -7.49 5.93 8.07
C HIS A 68 -6.15 5.31 8.42
N MET A 69 -5.09 6.12 8.54
CA MET A 69 -3.76 5.64 8.87
C MET A 69 -3.72 4.97 10.25
N ASN A 70 -4.54 5.42 11.19
CA ASN A 70 -4.59 4.84 12.53
C ASN A 70 -5.15 3.42 12.56
N ASP A 71 -5.78 2.96 11.49
CA ASP A 71 -6.28 1.58 11.39
C ASP A 71 -5.17 0.58 11.07
N TYR A 72 -3.97 1.06 10.79
CA TYR A 72 -2.84 0.20 10.42
C TYR A 72 -1.80 0.12 11.52
N ASP A 73 -1.23 -1.07 11.68
CA ASP A 73 -0.16 -1.33 12.63
C ASP A 73 1.22 -1.02 12.06
N LEU A 74 1.33 -1.00 10.73
CA LEU A 74 2.60 -0.78 10.04
C LEU A 74 2.35 0.03 8.77
N LEU A 75 3.17 1.05 8.56
CA LEU A 75 3.15 1.87 7.36
C LEU A 75 4.50 1.76 6.65
N ILE A 76 4.46 1.41 5.37
CA ILE A 76 5.66 1.30 4.55
C ILE A 76 5.61 2.36 3.46
N ILE A 77 6.60 3.22 3.43
CA ILE A 77 6.75 4.27 2.42
C ILE A 77 8.08 4.00 1.70
N PRO A 78 8.01 3.36 0.53
CA PRO A 78 9.22 3.04 -0.25
C PRO A 78 9.96 4.28 -0.71
#